data_e2ff3bdd638ccbbf1d029bf9d7ab5cb5
#
_entry.id   e2ff3bdd638ccbbf1d029bf9d7ab5cb5
#
_cell.length_a   1.000
_cell.length_b   1.000
_cell.length_c   1.000
_cell.angle_alpha   90.00
_cell.angle_beta   90.00
_cell.angle_gamma   90.00
#
_symmetry.space_group_name_H-M   'P 1'
#
loop_
_entity.id
_entity.type
_entity.pdbx_description
1 polymer ?
#
loop_
_entity_poly.entity_id
_entity_poly.type
_entity_poly.pdbx_seq_one_letter_code
_entity_poly.pdbx_strand_id
1 'polypeptide(L)'
;MDSVILKLIGPDKSGIVSDISSIVTNNGANIEESRMIRLGSEFCIMILITIPKNNFNTLKKELESLSKMKFDYSKTSKISSKEQPNYFIDLCGADNEGIVSRVSDILSKNNINILE
;
A
#
# COMPACT_ATOMS: atom_id res chain seq x y z
N MET A 1 -11.65 14.23 9.99
CA MET A 1 -10.38 13.70 9.48
C MET A 1 -10.61 12.97 8.18
N ASP A 2 -9.69 13.10 7.26
CA ASP A 2 -9.76 12.39 5.99
C ASP A 2 -8.98 11.08 6.07
N SER A 3 -9.47 10.05 5.40
CA SER A 3 -8.77 8.80 5.18
C SER A 3 -8.15 8.82 3.78
N VAL A 4 -6.86 8.58 3.70
CA VAL A 4 -6.10 8.67 2.45
C VAL A 4 -5.17 7.49 2.34
N ILE A 5 -5.08 6.93 1.14
CA ILE A 5 -4.06 5.94 0.81
C ILE A 5 -2.92 6.66 0.11
N LEU A 6 -1.75 6.58 0.71
CA LEU A 6 -0.51 7.10 0.13
C LEU A 6 0.20 5.96 -0.61
N LYS A 7 0.72 6.26 -1.78
CA LYS A 7 1.44 5.29 -2.61
C LYS A 7 2.77 5.89 -3.01
N LEU A 8 3.86 5.21 -2.66
CA LEU A 8 5.20 5.63 -3.02
C LEU A 8 5.94 4.46 -3.64
N ILE A 9 6.59 4.73 -4.76
CA ILE A 9 7.40 3.73 -5.47
C ILE A 9 8.71 4.37 -5.93
N GLY A 10 9.78 3.64 -5.78
CA GLY A 10 11.09 4.10 -6.23
C GLY A 10 12.20 3.13 -5.87
N PRO A 11 13.46 3.54 -6.07
CA PRO A 11 14.60 2.72 -5.73
C PRO A 11 14.62 2.38 -4.24
N ASP A 12 15.01 1.15 -3.93
CA ASP A 12 15.21 0.75 -2.54
C ASP A 12 16.42 1.49 -1.98
N LYS A 13 16.18 2.26 -0.93
CA LYS A 13 17.18 3.13 -0.33
C LYS A 13 17.10 3.01 1.19
N SER A 14 18.27 2.93 1.82
CA SER A 14 18.34 2.91 3.27
C SER A 14 17.69 4.16 3.87
N GLY A 15 16.84 3.97 4.88
CA GLY A 15 16.19 5.06 5.59
C GLY A 15 14.93 5.60 4.95
N ILE A 16 14.52 5.11 3.77
CA ILE A 16 13.34 5.66 3.09
C ILE A 16 12.05 5.44 3.88
N VAL A 17 11.89 4.30 4.52
CA VAL A 17 10.72 4.03 5.35
C VAL A 17 10.67 4.97 6.56
N SER A 18 11.82 5.20 7.17
CA SER A 18 11.94 6.15 8.29
C SER A 18 11.59 7.56 7.87
N ASP A 19 12.07 8.01 6.71
CA ASP A 19 11.78 9.34 6.18
C ASP A 19 10.28 9.50 5.92
N ILE A 20 9.66 8.52 5.26
CA ILE A 20 8.23 8.56 4.98
C ILE A 20 7.42 8.58 6.28
N SER A 21 7.75 7.70 7.22
CA SER A 21 7.05 7.62 8.50
C SER A 21 7.15 8.92 9.29
N SER A 22 8.32 9.54 9.29
CA SER A 22 8.53 10.81 9.98
C SER A 22 7.70 11.94 9.37
N ILE A 23 7.67 12.02 8.05
CA ILE A 23 6.84 13.01 7.35
C ILE A 23 5.37 12.83 7.71
N VAL A 24 4.88 11.60 7.68
CA VAL A 24 3.49 11.29 7.98
C VAL A 24 3.15 11.68 9.42
N THR A 25 3.94 11.25 10.37
CA THR A 25 3.65 11.50 11.78
C THR A 25 3.84 12.98 12.17
N ASN A 26 4.82 13.66 11.59
CA ASN A 26 5.05 15.08 11.86
C ASN A 26 3.92 15.96 11.34
N ASN A 27 3.13 15.49 10.40
CA ASN A 27 1.95 16.21 9.93
C ASN A 27 0.67 15.83 10.67
N GLY A 28 0.80 15.16 11.80
CA GLY A 28 -0.33 14.82 12.65
C GLY A 28 -1.21 13.69 12.11
N ALA A 29 -0.72 12.95 11.13
CA ALA A 29 -1.44 11.82 10.58
C ALA A 29 -1.24 10.57 11.46
N ASN A 30 -2.25 9.73 11.47
CA ASN A 30 -2.20 8.44 12.12
C ASN A 30 -2.07 7.35 11.05
N ILE A 31 -1.10 6.47 11.21
CA ILE A 31 -0.93 5.33 10.30
C ILE A 31 -1.84 4.20 10.77
N GLU A 32 -2.85 3.88 9.96
CA GLU A 32 -3.80 2.82 10.27
C GLU A 32 -3.29 1.46 9.80
N GLU A 33 -2.74 1.42 8.61
CA GLU A 33 -2.23 0.20 8.00
C GLU A 33 -1.18 0.54 6.96
N SER A 34 -0.20 -0.33 6.78
CA SER A 34 0.78 -0.18 5.71
C SER A 34 1.15 -1.53 5.11
N ARG A 35 1.44 -1.52 3.84
CA ARG A 35 1.97 -2.65 3.09
C ARG A 35 3.17 -2.19 2.30
N MET A 36 4.23 -2.96 2.33
CA MET A 36 5.43 -2.65 1.57
C MET A 36 5.98 -3.90 0.90
N ILE A 37 6.55 -3.70 -0.26
CA ILE A 37 7.11 -4.79 -1.04
C ILE A 37 8.40 -4.32 -1.73
N ARG A 38 9.35 -5.21 -1.82
CA ARG A 38 10.57 -5.03 -2.57
C ARG A 38 10.64 -6.08 -3.66
N LEU A 39 10.80 -5.62 -4.90
CA LEU A 39 10.98 -6.50 -6.06
C LEU A 39 12.15 -5.97 -6.88
N GLY A 40 13.16 -6.81 -7.07
CA GLY A 40 14.40 -6.36 -7.70
C GLY A 40 15.03 -5.21 -6.94
N SER A 41 15.28 -4.12 -7.63
CA SER A 41 15.82 -2.88 -7.05
C SER A 41 14.75 -1.86 -6.68
N GLU A 42 13.49 -2.20 -6.86
CA GLU A 42 12.37 -1.29 -6.60
C GLU A 42 11.71 -1.57 -5.26
N PHE A 43 11.25 -0.50 -4.64
CA PHE A 43 10.52 -0.51 -3.40
C PHE A 43 9.17 0.17 -3.61
N CYS A 44 8.10 -0.42 -3.08
CA CYS A 44 6.77 0.15 -3.12
C CYS A 44 6.13 0.07 -1.74
N ILE A 45 5.50 1.16 -1.32
CA ILE A 45 4.76 1.19 -0.07
C ILE A 45 3.39 1.82 -0.28
N MET A 46 2.39 1.21 0.32
CA MET A 46 1.05 1.78 0.44
C MET A 46 0.74 1.99 1.92
N ILE A 47 0.29 3.17 2.27
CA ILE A 47 0.00 3.52 3.66
C ILE A 47 -1.41 4.11 3.74
N LEU A 48 -2.25 3.49 4.56
CA LEU A 48 -3.55 4.04 4.89
C LEU A 48 -3.38 4.94 6.12
N ILE A 49 -3.73 6.20 5.97
CA ILE A 49 -3.64 7.18 7.04
C ILE A 49 -4.98 7.85 7.30
N THR A 50 -5.13 8.36 8.51
CA THR A 50 -6.12 9.38 8.84
C THR A 50 -5.38 10.67 9.16
N ILE A 51 -5.84 11.78 8.61
CA ILE A 51 -5.15 13.06 8.73
C ILE A 51 -6.16 14.20 8.82
N PRO A 52 -5.90 15.23 9.66
CA PRO A 52 -6.70 16.44 9.63
C PRO A 52 -6.64 17.11 8.25
N LYS A 53 -7.80 17.53 7.74
CA LYS A 53 -7.91 18.12 6.39
C LYS A 53 -6.89 19.22 6.13
N ASN A 54 -6.66 20.06 7.12
CA ASN A 54 -5.76 21.22 6.99
C ASN A 54 -4.29 20.84 6.84
N ASN A 55 -3.92 19.63 7.23
CA ASN A 55 -2.52 19.18 7.22
C ASN A 55 -2.15 18.40 5.95
N PHE A 56 -3.14 18.00 5.17
CA PHE A 56 -2.89 17.15 4.02
C PHE A 56 -2.03 17.83 2.94
N ASN A 57 -2.26 19.10 2.66
CA ASN A 57 -1.50 19.81 1.64
C ASN A 57 -0.01 19.90 2.00
N THR A 58 0.30 20.12 3.25
CA THR A 58 1.70 20.13 3.72
C THR A 58 2.33 18.76 3.60
N LEU A 59 1.63 17.71 4.02
CA LEU A 59 2.07 16.33 3.88
C LEU A 59 2.37 16.00 2.42
N LYS A 60 1.45 16.34 1.53
CA LYS A 60 1.59 16.08 0.10
C LYS A 60 2.86 16.73 -0.46
N LYS A 61 3.09 18.00 -0.14
CA LYS A 61 4.29 18.72 -0.60
C LYS A 61 5.58 18.07 -0.09
N GLU A 62 5.60 17.68 1.17
CA GLU A 62 6.79 17.04 1.74
C GLU A 62 7.06 15.68 1.10
N LEU A 63 6.03 14.89 0.83
CA LEU A 63 6.20 13.60 0.16
C LEU A 63 6.63 13.77 -1.30
N GLU A 64 6.09 14.77 -2.00
CA GLU A 64 6.50 15.09 -3.37
C GLU A 64 7.97 15.55 -3.44
N SER A 65 8.51 16.09 -2.36
CA SER A 65 9.90 16.53 -2.31
C SER A 65 10.91 15.39 -2.13
N LEU A 66 10.46 14.18 -1.83
CA LEU A 66 11.35 13.03 -1.73
C LEU A 66 11.93 12.70 -3.11
N SER A 67 13.25 12.81 -3.23
CA SER A 67 13.93 12.57 -4.49
C SER A 67 13.84 11.11 -4.92
N LYS A 68 13.62 10.88 -6.22
CA LYS A 68 13.55 9.56 -6.85
C LYS A 68 12.35 8.70 -6.46
N MET A 69 11.43 9.21 -5.64
CA MET A 69 10.19 8.50 -5.31
C MET A 69 9.05 9.09 -6.11
N LYS A 70 8.26 8.21 -6.72
CA LYS A 70 6.98 8.59 -7.32
C LYS A 70 5.92 8.51 -6.26
N PHE A 71 5.22 9.60 -6.05
CA PHE A 71 4.15 9.70 -5.07
C PHE A 71 2.80 9.86 -5.73
N ASP A 72 1.83 9.10 -5.26
CA ASP A 72 0.43 9.24 -5.61
C ASP A 72 -0.42 9.02 -4.38
N TYR A 73 -1.66 9.45 -4.43
CA TYR A 73 -2.59 9.25 -3.33
C TYR A 73 -4.01 9.09 -3.84
N SER A 74 -4.85 8.45 -3.02
CA SER A 74 -6.29 8.41 -3.26
C SER A 74 -7.02 8.55 -1.95
N LYS A 75 -8.07 9.38 -1.96
CA LYS A 75 -8.96 9.46 -0.81
C LYS A 75 -9.79 8.18 -0.76
N THR A 76 -9.98 7.67 0.42
CA THR A 76 -10.74 6.46 0.63
C THR A 76 -11.78 6.66 1.72
N SER A 77 -12.86 5.93 1.64
CA SER A 77 -13.74 5.79 2.78
C SER A 77 -13.09 4.82 3.76
N LYS A 78 -13.27 5.10 5.07
CA LYS A 78 -12.84 4.16 6.08
C LYS A 78 -13.63 2.87 5.87
N ILE A 79 -13.00 1.91 5.21
CA ILE A 79 -13.55 0.57 5.14
C ILE A 79 -13.42 0.02 6.55
N SER A 80 -14.55 -0.07 7.26
CA SER A 80 -14.55 -0.85 8.46
C SER A 80 -14.09 -2.25 8.08
N SER A 81 -13.07 -2.73 8.73
CA SER A 81 -12.58 -4.10 8.62
C SER A 81 -13.60 -5.10 9.20
N LYS A 82 -14.86 -4.90 8.91
CA LYS A 82 -15.91 -5.89 9.17
C LYS A 82 -15.70 -7.00 8.16
N GLU A 83 -14.97 -7.78 8.57
CA GLU A 83 -14.63 -9.15 8.38
C GLU A 83 -15.55 -9.85 7.42
N GLN A 84 -15.17 -9.80 6.18
CA GLN A 84 -15.50 -10.89 5.30
C GLN A 84 -14.54 -12.02 5.63
N PRO A 85 -15.03 -13.26 5.72
CA PRO A 85 -14.16 -14.38 5.98
C PRO A 85 -13.05 -14.44 4.95
N ASN A 86 -11.81 -14.34 5.42
CA ASN A 86 -10.63 -14.41 4.59
C ASN A 86 -10.08 -15.83 4.63
N TYR A 87 -9.70 -16.33 3.48
CA TYR A 87 -9.08 -17.63 3.33
C TYR A 87 -7.66 -17.46 2.83
N PHE A 88 -6.77 -18.30 3.30
CA PHE A 88 -5.41 -18.39 2.79
C PHE A 88 -5.30 -19.60 1.87
N ILE A 89 -4.69 -19.40 0.73
CA ILE A 89 -4.42 -20.48 -0.21
C ILE A 89 -2.92 -20.59 -0.38
N ASP A 90 -2.37 -21.74 0.01
CA ASP A 90 -0.97 -22.06 -0.21
C ASP A 90 -0.85 -22.92 -1.43
N LEU A 91 -0.02 -22.49 -2.38
CA LEU A 91 0.26 -23.23 -3.59
C LEU A 91 1.67 -23.80 -3.49
N CYS A 92 1.74 -25.12 -3.41
CA CYS A 92 3.00 -25.85 -3.42
C CYS A 92 3.07 -26.72 -4.66
N GLY A 93 4.18 -26.68 -5.36
CA GLY A 93 4.36 -27.50 -6.53
C GLY A 93 5.55 -27.06 -7.37
N ALA A 94 5.71 -27.71 -8.53
CA ALA A 94 6.72 -27.31 -9.48
C ALA A 94 6.45 -25.90 -9.99
N ASP A 95 7.50 -25.12 -10.14
CA ASP A 95 7.42 -23.77 -10.69
C ASP A 95 7.13 -23.88 -12.19
N ASN A 96 5.86 -23.75 -12.55
CA ASN A 96 5.39 -23.75 -13.93
C ASN A 96 4.84 -22.40 -14.31
N GLU A 97 5.16 -21.94 -15.51
CA GLU A 97 4.56 -20.76 -16.08
C GLU A 97 3.03 -20.90 -16.10
N GLY A 98 2.35 -19.83 -15.69
CA GLY A 98 0.90 -19.76 -15.74
C GLY A 98 0.16 -20.33 -14.54
N ILE A 99 0.83 -20.84 -13.51
CA ILE A 99 0.15 -21.29 -12.28
C ILE A 99 -0.67 -20.18 -11.66
N VAL A 100 -0.07 -19.01 -11.48
CA VAL A 100 -0.75 -17.85 -10.87
C VAL A 100 -1.94 -17.43 -11.73
N SER A 101 -1.77 -17.42 -13.04
CA SER A 101 -2.85 -17.07 -13.97
C SER A 101 -4.02 -18.05 -13.88
N ARG A 102 -3.75 -19.35 -13.85
CA ARG A 102 -4.79 -20.38 -13.74
C ARG A 102 -5.55 -20.30 -12.43
N VAL A 103 -4.84 -20.13 -11.33
CA VAL A 103 -5.46 -20.01 -10.01
C VAL A 103 -6.30 -18.72 -9.94
N SER A 104 -5.78 -17.62 -10.44
CA SER A 104 -6.50 -16.35 -10.49
C SER A 104 -7.79 -16.46 -11.31
N ASP A 105 -7.76 -17.16 -12.44
CA ASP A 105 -8.95 -17.38 -13.27
C ASP A 105 -10.02 -18.18 -12.53
N ILE A 106 -9.62 -19.24 -11.83
CA ILE A 106 -10.55 -20.08 -11.07
C ILE A 106 -11.21 -19.24 -9.96
N LEU A 107 -10.42 -18.47 -9.25
CA LEU A 107 -10.93 -17.62 -8.17
C LEU A 107 -11.88 -16.55 -8.70
N SER A 108 -11.51 -15.91 -9.81
CA SER A 108 -12.33 -14.89 -10.45
C SER A 108 -13.66 -15.44 -10.94
N LYS A 109 -13.68 -16.60 -11.55
CA LYS A 109 -14.92 -17.26 -12.02
C LYS A 109 -15.86 -17.63 -10.89
N ASN A 110 -15.35 -17.78 -9.68
CA ASN A 110 -16.13 -18.06 -8.48
C ASN A 110 -16.38 -16.80 -7.63
N ASN A 111 -16.15 -15.62 -8.18
CA ASN A 111 -16.32 -14.32 -7.50
C ASN A 111 -15.48 -14.19 -6.22
N ILE A 112 -14.30 -14.78 -6.23
CA ILE A 112 -13.36 -14.68 -5.11
C ILE A 112 -12.31 -13.64 -5.46
N ASN A 113 -12.16 -12.64 -4.59
CA ASN A 113 -11.19 -11.59 -4.78
C ASN A 113 -9.87 -11.95 -4.12
N ILE A 114 -8.78 -11.70 -4.81
CA ILE A 114 -7.43 -11.89 -4.28
C ILE A 114 -6.99 -10.61 -3.59
N LEU A 115 -6.68 -10.68 -2.31
CA LEU A 115 -6.30 -9.53 -1.50
C LEU A 115 -4.78 -9.34 -1.43
N GLU A 116 -4.03 -10.41 -1.61
CA GLU A 116 -2.60 -10.36 -1.38
C GLU A 116 -1.82 -11.39 -2.19
#